data_ecc1cee0b379204f715570bb63c79ba5
#
_entry.id   ecc1cee0b379204f715570bb63c79ba5
#
_cell.length_a   1.000
_cell.length_b   1.000
_cell.length_c   1.000
_cell.angle_alpha   90.00
_cell.angle_beta   90.00
_cell.angle_gamma   90.00
#
_symmetry.space_group_name_H-M   'P 1'
#
loop_
_entity.id
_entity.type
_entity.pdbx_description
1 polymer ?
#
loop_
_entity_poly.entity_id
_entity_poly.type
_entity_poly.pdbx_seq_one_letter_code
_entity_poly.pdbx_strand_id
1 'polypeptide(L)'
;VDEDDFVDWAERANAIVYLPDGSVRAPNGAQILPATDELILPPTLTSAWARKQRTEAALAQQNIRTPASLPAVIADEELSLRPAAECLQRALGCCVAAVMADTRASGDPFSVTELQERFPQAYGWMTPEEREFVENAAASEQDCVNFTWRYEAVATLLWALNALPSLPEADEVCDVSALADLVMNMDVSKALQAAQYRAADEILNQLDLMYRLQWLVHDCNHQDQDVPESVDAGVVQERLYALNWLTGFDVADWDDIQTPA
;
A
#
# COMPACT_ATOMS: atom_id res chain seq x y z
N VAL A 1 15.99 33.59 -14.56
CA VAL A 1 14.78 33.44 -15.36
C VAL A 1 13.89 34.59 -14.93
N ASP A 2 13.52 35.45 -15.86
CA ASP A 2 12.70 36.64 -15.58
C ASP A 2 11.25 36.20 -15.27
N GLU A 3 10.54 36.91 -14.44
CA GLU A 3 9.17 36.59 -14.04
C GLU A 3 8.23 36.53 -15.26
N ASP A 4 8.49 37.35 -16.27
CA ASP A 4 7.73 37.39 -17.53
C ASP A 4 7.95 36.11 -18.39
N ASP A 5 9.18 35.59 -18.42
CA ASP A 5 9.48 34.30 -19.14
C ASP A 5 8.73 33.10 -18.56
N PHE A 6 8.47 33.13 -17.25
CA PHE A 6 7.78 32.08 -16.55
C PHE A 6 6.27 32.06 -16.82
N VAL A 7 5.67 33.29 -16.96
CA VAL A 7 4.25 33.43 -17.30
C VAL A 7 3.97 32.90 -18.71
N ASP A 8 4.79 33.30 -19.70
CA ASP A 8 4.66 32.81 -21.06
C ASP A 8 4.78 31.26 -21.18
N TRP A 9 5.63 30.68 -20.36
CA TRP A 9 5.75 29.21 -20.31
C TRP A 9 4.52 28.56 -19.67
N ALA A 10 4.05 29.12 -18.56
CA ALA A 10 2.88 28.63 -17.84
C ALA A 10 1.60 28.72 -18.70
N GLU A 11 1.46 29.81 -19.47
CA GLU A 11 0.32 30.00 -20.37
C GLU A 11 0.32 28.95 -21.50
N ARG A 12 1.49 28.70 -22.12
CA ARG A 12 1.62 27.68 -23.16
C ARG A 12 1.44 26.25 -22.64
N ALA A 13 1.86 25.97 -21.40
CA ALA A 13 1.71 24.69 -20.76
C ALA A 13 0.33 24.50 -20.10
N ASN A 14 -0.49 25.53 -20.04
CA ASN A 14 -1.73 25.59 -19.25
C ASN A 14 -1.52 25.16 -17.79
N ALA A 15 -0.40 25.60 -17.18
CA ALA A 15 0.06 25.16 -15.88
C ALA A 15 -0.20 26.23 -14.79
N ILE A 16 -0.57 25.79 -13.61
CA ILE A 16 -0.62 26.61 -12.40
C ILE A 16 0.81 26.79 -11.88
N VAL A 17 1.16 28.01 -11.46
CA VAL A 17 2.50 28.36 -10.98
C VAL A 17 2.47 28.63 -9.48
N TYR A 18 3.31 27.92 -8.74
CA TYR A 18 3.60 28.18 -7.33
C TYR A 18 4.85 29.03 -7.24
N LEU A 19 4.75 30.17 -6.59
CA LEU A 19 5.89 31.07 -6.38
C LEU A 19 6.52 30.89 -5.00
N PRO A 20 7.80 31.28 -4.83
CA PRO A 20 8.50 31.13 -3.55
C PRO A 20 7.88 31.92 -2.38
N ASP A 21 7.08 32.93 -2.66
CA ASP A 21 6.34 33.73 -1.67
C ASP A 21 5.03 33.07 -1.22
N GLY A 22 4.79 31.81 -1.63
CA GLY A 22 3.58 31.06 -1.32
C GLY A 22 2.36 31.46 -2.16
N SER A 23 2.49 32.42 -3.08
CA SER A 23 1.38 32.77 -3.98
C SER A 23 1.22 31.74 -5.09
N VAL A 24 -0.02 31.59 -5.57
CA VAL A 24 -0.37 30.69 -6.67
C VAL A 24 -0.99 31.52 -7.79
N ARG A 25 -0.51 31.28 -9.01
CA ARG A 25 -0.98 31.99 -10.20
C ARG A 25 -1.59 31.02 -11.22
N ALA A 26 -2.61 31.51 -11.90
CA ALA A 26 -3.19 30.84 -13.07
C ALA A 26 -2.20 30.92 -14.26
N PRO A 27 -2.40 30.10 -15.32
CA PRO A 27 -1.55 30.12 -16.51
C PRO A 27 -1.36 31.50 -17.13
N ASN A 28 -2.38 32.36 -17.07
CA ASN A 28 -2.35 33.71 -17.58
C ASN A 28 -1.75 34.75 -16.60
N GLY A 29 -1.07 34.31 -15.55
CA GLY A 29 -0.47 35.16 -14.53
C GLY A 29 -1.44 35.74 -13.49
N ALA A 30 -2.76 35.49 -13.61
CA ALA A 30 -3.73 35.97 -12.64
C ALA A 30 -3.52 35.26 -11.28
N GLN A 31 -3.54 36.03 -10.20
CA GLN A 31 -3.37 35.51 -8.85
C GLN A 31 -4.59 34.70 -8.42
N ILE A 32 -4.36 33.42 -8.12
CA ILE A 32 -5.38 32.49 -7.57
C ILE A 32 -5.35 32.56 -6.04
N LEU A 33 -4.15 32.47 -5.45
CA LEU A 33 -3.92 32.62 -4.02
C LEU A 33 -2.90 33.75 -3.77
N PRO A 34 -3.13 34.59 -2.78
CA PRO A 34 -2.19 35.64 -2.41
C PRO A 34 -0.93 35.05 -1.77
N ALA A 35 0.16 35.81 -1.79
CA ALA A 35 1.31 35.52 -0.96
C ALA A 35 0.87 35.47 0.51
N THR A 36 1.31 34.45 1.23
CA THR A 36 1.03 34.27 2.65
C THR A 36 2.23 33.63 3.32
N ASP A 37 2.56 34.13 4.51
CA ASP A 37 3.59 33.54 5.36
C ASP A 37 3.10 32.20 5.99
N GLU A 38 1.81 31.91 5.90
CA GLU A 38 1.20 30.66 6.33
C GLU A 38 0.70 29.90 5.12
N LEU A 39 1.12 28.64 5.00
CA LEU A 39 0.58 27.69 4.04
C LEU A 39 -0.87 27.37 4.44
N ILE A 40 -1.83 28.08 3.86
CA ILE A 40 -3.26 27.79 4.07
C ILE A 40 -3.60 26.58 3.19
N LEU A 41 -3.53 25.41 3.78
CA LEU A 41 -4.00 24.18 3.12
C LEU A 41 -5.53 24.18 3.05
N PRO A 42 -6.12 23.71 1.96
CA PRO A 42 -7.55 23.44 1.93
C PRO A 42 -7.93 22.57 3.15
N PRO A 43 -9.09 22.82 3.78
CA PRO A 43 -9.54 22.04 4.93
C PRO A 43 -9.51 20.53 4.71
N THR A 44 -9.78 20.08 3.49
CA THR A 44 -9.75 18.68 3.07
C THR A 44 -8.35 18.04 3.12
N LEU A 45 -7.27 18.84 3.07
CA LEU A 45 -5.90 18.35 3.15
C LEU A 45 -5.31 18.42 4.56
N THR A 46 -6.01 19.03 5.51
CA THR A 46 -5.47 19.26 6.87
C THR A 46 -5.22 17.95 7.62
N SER A 47 -6.12 16.96 7.48
CA SER A 47 -5.97 15.63 8.10
C SER A 47 -4.76 14.89 7.55
N ALA A 48 -4.58 14.88 6.24
CA ALA A 48 -3.44 14.27 5.55
C ALA A 48 -2.10 14.88 5.97
N TRP A 49 -2.02 16.21 6.04
CA TRP A 49 -0.81 16.91 6.50
C TRP A 49 -0.49 16.66 7.97
N ALA A 50 -1.50 16.67 8.83
CA ALA A 50 -1.31 16.34 10.24
C ALA A 50 -0.82 14.90 10.42
N ARG A 51 -1.29 13.95 9.60
CA ARG A 51 -0.82 12.57 9.55
C ARG A 51 0.64 12.51 9.12
N LYS A 52 0.97 13.12 7.98
CA LYS A 52 2.34 13.24 7.49
C LYS A 52 3.29 13.71 8.58
N GLN A 53 2.98 14.82 9.25
CA GLN A 53 3.84 15.38 10.30
C GLN A 53 4.02 14.42 11.48
N ARG A 54 2.97 13.70 11.90
CA ARG A 54 3.08 12.71 12.97
C ARG A 54 3.96 11.54 12.57
N THR A 55 3.78 11.00 11.37
CA THR A 55 4.59 9.88 10.85
C THR A 55 6.06 10.30 10.72
N GLU A 56 6.33 11.45 10.13
CA GLU A 56 7.71 11.98 9.98
C GLU A 56 8.37 12.22 11.34
N ALA A 57 7.63 12.72 12.32
CA ALA A 57 8.15 12.91 13.67
C ALA A 57 8.46 11.57 14.38
N ALA A 58 7.65 10.54 14.17
CA ALA A 58 7.90 9.19 14.70
C ALA A 58 9.12 8.54 14.03
N LEU A 59 9.23 8.62 12.71
CA LEU A 59 10.37 8.12 11.94
C LEU A 59 11.68 8.83 12.31
N ALA A 60 11.64 10.14 12.56
CA ALA A 60 12.79 10.91 12.98
C ALA A 60 13.36 10.45 14.34
N GLN A 61 12.53 9.91 15.24
CA GLN A 61 12.97 9.31 16.50
C GLN A 61 13.77 8.03 16.27
N GLN A 62 13.55 7.36 15.16
CA GLN A 62 14.29 6.18 14.71
C GLN A 62 15.45 6.53 13.77
N ASN A 63 15.82 7.83 13.67
CA ASN A 63 16.82 8.37 12.74
C ASN A 63 16.48 8.21 11.25
N ILE A 64 15.24 7.93 10.92
CA ILE A 64 14.74 7.89 9.54
C ILE A 64 14.18 9.27 9.17
N ARG A 65 14.64 9.81 8.03
CA ARG A 65 14.22 11.12 7.54
C ARG A 65 13.77 11.01 6.11
N THR A 66 12.61 11.59 5.84
CA THR A 66 12.07 11.74 4.49
C THR A 66 12.12 13.21 4.07
N PRO A 67 12.21 13.54 2.76
CA PRO A 67 12.24 14.92 2.31
C PRO A 67 10.90 15.61 2.60
N ALA A 68 10.96 16.87 2.97
CA ALA A 68 9.76 17.68 3.22
C ALA A 68 8.82 17.78 1.98
N SER A 69 9.41 17.65 0.78
CA SER A 69 8.69 17.63 -0.50
C SER A 69 7.90 16.35 -0.77
N LEU A 70 8.17 15.24 -0.04
CA LEU A 70 7.38 14.03 -0.21
C LEU A 70 5.92 14.31 0.16
N PRO A 71 4.95 14.07 -0.74
CA PRO A 71 3.56 14.46 -0.50
C PRO A 71 2.93 13.72 0.69
N ALA A 72 1.83 14.27 1.20
CA ALA A 72 0.94 13.54 2.08
C ALA A 72 0.15 12.50 1.25
N VAL A 73 -0.23 11.38 1.86
CA VAL A 73 -1.21 10.47 1.29
C VAL A 73 -2.62 11.11 1.31
N ILE A 74 -3.61 10.42 0.76
CA ILE A 74 -5.00 10.91 0.69
C ILE A 74 -5.53 11.36 2.06
N ALA A 75 -6.42 12.35 2.04
CA ALA A 75 -7.11 12.85 3.22
C ALA A 75 -8.25 11.92 3.64
N ASP A 76 -8.71 12.07 4.89
CA ASP A 76 -9.79 11.22 5.45
C ASP A 76 -11.10 11.39 4.66
N GLU A 77 -11.35 12.60 4.16
CA GLU A 77 -12.53 12.95 3.37
C GLU A 77 -12.49 12.42 1.94
N GLU A 78 -11.31 12.06 1.45
CA GLU A 78 -11.10 11.52 0.10
C GLU A 78 -11.08 9.99 0.09
N LEU A 79 -11.01 9.36 1.28
CA LEU A 79 -10.89 7.92 1.40
C LEU A 79 -12.15 7.21 0.89
N SER A 80 -11.94 6.32 -0.06
CA SER A 80 -12.98 5.41 -0.57
C SER A 80 -12.45 3.97 -0.51
N LEU A 81 -12.69 3.31 0.62
CA LEU A 81 -12.30 1.90 0.76
C LEU A 81 -13.14 1.00 -0.16
N ARG A 82 -12.52 -0.04 -0.68
CA ARG A 82 -13.25 -1.12 -1.36
C ARG A 82 -14.24 -1.77 -0.38
N PRO A 83 -15.29 -2.44 -0.86
CA PRO A 83 -16.22 -3.14 0.04
C PRO A 83 -15.48 -4.16 0.94
N ALA A 84 -15.80 -4.19 2.24
CA ALA A 84 -15.10 -5.06 3.20
C ALA A 84 -15.18 -6.56 2.84
N ALA A 85 -16.29 -7.00 2.23
CA ALA A 85 -16.43 -8.36 1.73
C ALA A 85 -15.47 -8.65 0.55
N GLU A 86 -15.26 -7.68 -0.35
CA GLU A 86 -14.30 -7.78 -1.45
C GLU A 86 -12.86 -7.85 -0.92
N CYS A 87 -12.55 -7.05 0.10
CA CYS A 87 -11.25 -7.10 0.77
C CYS A 87 -10.99 -8.49 1.38
N LEU A 88 -11.97 -9.09 2.04
CA LEU A 88 -11.83 -10.44 2.57
C LEU A 88 -11.66 -11.48 1.46
N GLN A 89 -12.44 -11.38 0.38
CA GLN A 89 -12.30 -12.26 -0.78
C GLN A 89 -10.89 -12.16 -1.37
N ARG A 90 -10.36 -10.93 -1.51
CA ARG A 90 -9.01 -10.70 -2.02
C ARG A 90 -7.96 -11.32 -1.12
N ALA A 91 -8.06 -11.10 0.21
CA ALA A 91 -7.14 -11.70 1.18
C ALA A 91 -7.12 -13.23 1.09
N LEU A 92 -8.29 -13.85 1.00
CA LEU A 92 -8.39 -15.30 0.91
C LEU A 92 -7.89 -15.85 -0.43
N GLY A 93 -8.18 -15.19 -1.56
CA GLY A 93 -7.66 -15.58 -2.88
C GLY A 93 -6.13 -15.49 -2.93
N CYS A 94 -5.57 -14.39 -2.46
CA CYS A 94 -4.14 -14.15 -2.35
C CYS A 94 -3.46 -15.22 -1.44
N CYS A 95 -4.11 -15.60 -0.34
CA CYS A 95 -3.61 -16.64 0.56
C CYS A 95 -3.47 -18.01 -0.14
N VAL A 96 -4.35 -18.35 -1.07
CA VAL A 96 -4.24 -19.62 -1.83
C VAL A 96 -2.97 -19.65 -2.67
N ALA A 97 -2.63 -18.55 -3.33
CA ALA A 97 -1.40 -18.42 -4.12
C ALA A 97 -0.16 -18.49 -3.20
N ALA A 98 -0.18 -17.80 -2.06
CA ALA A 98 0.90 -17.84 -1.08
C ALA A 98 1.14 -19.25 -0.51
N VAL A 99 0.06 -19.99 -0.18
CA VAL A 99 0.15 -21.39 0.27
C VAL A 99 0.76 -22.29 -0.79
N MET A 100 0.38 -22.15 -2.07
CA MET A 100 1.02 -22.90 -3.16
C MET A 100 2.51 -22.57 -3.24
N ALA A 101 2.89 -21.31 -3.15
CA ALA A 101 4.28 -20.88 -3.21
C ALA A 101 5.12 -21.49 -2.06
N ASP A 102 4.61 -21.41 -0.84
CA ASP A 102 5.28 -21.93 0.35
C ASP A 102 5.46 -23.45 0.29
N THR A 103 4.42 -24.20 -0.10
CA THR A 103 4.50 -25.66 -0.23
C THR A 103 5.42 -26.11 -1.37
N ARG A 104 5.50 -25.34 -2.47
CA ARG A 104 6.50 -25.57 -3.53
C ARG A 104 7.92 -25.33 -3.03
N ALA A 105 8.14 -24.23 -2.32
CA ALA A 105 9.45 -23.91 -1.74
C ALA A 105 9.90 -24.95 -0.73
N SER A 106 8.97 -25.55 0.02
CA SER A 106 9.22 -26.64 0.98
C SER A 106 9.45 -28.00 0.32
N GLY A 107 9.24 -28.12 -0.99
CA GLY A 107 9.44 -29.37 -1.75
C GLY A 107 8.29 -30.39 -1.63
N ASP A 108 7.17 -30.01 -1.05
CA ASP A 108 5.96 -30.82 -0.91
C ASP A 108 4.72 -30.03 -1.37
N PRO A 109 4.63 -29.69 -2.68
CA PRO A 109 3.59 -28.84 -3.21
C PRO A 109 2.20 -29.49 -3.15
N PHE A 110 1.20 -28.74 -2.73
CA PHE A 110 -0.17 -29.15 -2.93
C PHE A 110 -0.49 -29.32 -4.43
N SER A 111 -1.30 -30.30 -4.75
CA SER A 111 -1.93 -30.33 -6.07
C SER A 111 -3.02 -29.26 -6.16
N VAL A 112 -3.32 -28.85 -7.38
CA VAL A 112 -4.43 -27.93 -7.64
C VAL A 112 -5.75 -28.45 -7.06
N THR A 113 -6.00 -29.75 -7.15
CA THR A 113 -7.19 -30.41 -6.59
C THR A 113 -7.26 -30.28 -5.06
N GLU A 114 -6.14 -30.48 -4.37
CA GLU A 114 -6.08 -30.30 -2.92
C GLU A 114 -6.34 -28.87 -2.49
N LEU A 115 -5.83 -27.87 -3.23
CA LEU A 115 -6.15 -26.46 -2.96
C LEU A 115 -7.62 -26.16 -3.17
N GLN A 116 -8.23 -26.69 -4.24
CA GLN A 116 -9.67 -26.53 -4.50
C GLN A 116 -10.53 -27.17 -3.39
N GLU A 117 -10.12 -28.31 -2.88
CA GLU A 117 -10.82 -29.00 -1.79
C GLU A 117 -10.67 -28.27 -0.44
N ARG A 118 -9.47 -27.75 -0.16
CA ARG A 118 -9.17 -27.03 1.09
C ARG A 118 -9.75 -25.62 1.11
N PHE A 119 -9.72 -24.91 -0.03
CA PHE A 119 -10.11 -23.51 -0.18
C PHE A 119 -11.17 -23.32 -1.28
N PRO A 120 -12.32 -23.99 -1.23
CA PRO A 120 -13.24 -24.08 -2.36
C PRO A 120 -13.79 -22.72 -2.83
N GLN A 121 -13.99 -21.77 -1.92
CA GLN A 121 -14.43 -20.42 -2.26
C GLN A 121 -13.24 -19.55 -2.65
N ALA A 122 -12.18 -19.53 -1.85
CA ALA A 122 -11.02 -18.69 -2.04
C ALA A 122 -10.30 -18.97 -3.36
N TYR A 123 -10.26 -20.22 -3.80
CA TYR A 123 -9.72 -20.59 -5.12
C TYR A 123 -10.41 -19.83 -6.27
N GLY A 124 -11.72 -19.58 -6.14
CA GLY A 124 -12.48 -18.81 -7.12
C GLY A 124 -12.18 -17.31 -7.12
N TRP A 125 -11.55 -16.78 -6.07
CA TRP A 125 -11.24 -15.36 -5.89
C TRP A 125 -9.79 -14.98 -6.22
N MET A 126 -8.99 -15.96 -6.67
CA MET A 126 -7.66 -15.66 -7.21
C MET A 126 -7.75 -14.78 -8.45
N THR A 127 -6.77 -13.88 -8.60
CA THR A 127 -6.60 -13.10 -9.82
C THR A 127 -6.13 -13.97 -11.00
N PRO A 128 -6.14 -13.43 -12.22
CA PRO A 128 -5.56 -14.13 -13.38
C PRO A 128 -4.10 -14.53 -13.16
N GLU A 129 -3.24 -13.64 -12.63
CA GLU A 129 -1.82 -13.94 -12.38
C GLU A 129 -1.64 -15.00 -11.29
N GLU A 130 -2.38 -14.91 -10.20
CA GLU A 130 -2.34 -15.90 -9.12
C GLU A 130 -2.78 -17.29 -9.62
N ARG A 131 -3.83 -17.33 -10.45
CA ARG A 131 -4.32 -18.58 -11.04
C ARG A 131 -3.31 -19.17 -12.00
N GLU A 132 -2.72 -18.37 -12.86
CA GLU A 132 -1.66 -18.80 -13.77
C GLU A 132 -0.50 -19.38 -12.98
N PHE A 133 -0.03 -18.72 -11.92
CA PHE A 133 1.01 -19.25 -11.06
C PHE A 133 0.63 -20.59 -10.44
N VAL A 134 -0.56 -20.68 -9.82
CA VAL A 134 -1.01 -21.90 -9.13
C VAL A 134 -1.15 -23.09 -10.08
N GLU A 135 -1.65 -22.88 -11.29
CA GLU A 135 -1.88 -23.93 -12.29
C GLU A 135 -0.61 -24.28 -13.11
N ASN A 136 0.41 -23.43 -13.10
CA ASN A 136 1.68 -23.65 -13.78
C ASN A 136 2.60 -24.58 -12.96
N ALA A 137 2.68 -25.85 -13.33
CA ALA A 137 3.58 -26.81 -12.69
C ALA A 137 5.09 -26.50 -12.89
N ALA A 138 5.42 -25.61 -13.83
CA ALA A 138 6.79 -25.21 -14.17
C ALA A 138 7.13 -23.80 -13.66
N ALA A 139 6.39 -23.26 -12.68
CA ALA A 139 6.70 -22.00 -12.06
C ALA A 139 8.14 -21.98 -11.50
N SER A 140 8.84 -20.88 -11.68
CA SER A 140 10.24 -20.74 -11.25
C SER A 140 10.36 -20.61 -9.72
N GLU A 141 11.57 -20.83 -9.19
CA GLU A 141 11.87 -20.56 -7.78
C GLU A 141 11.62 -19.09 -7.45
N GLN A 142 11.91 -18.16 -8.38
CA GLN A 142 11.65 -16.74 -8.18
C GLN A 142 10.15 -16.43 -8.09
N ASP A 143 9.31 -17.11 -8.90
CA ASP A 143 7.85 -16.97 -8.78
C ASP A 143 7.38 -17.43 -7.40
N CYS A 144 7.92 -18.56 -6.90
CA CYS A 144 7.60 -19.03 -5.55
C CYS A 144 8.01 -17.99 -4.50
N VAL A 145 9.20 -17.40 -4.59
CA VAL A 145 9.62 -16.34 -3.68
C VAL A 145 8.66 -15.15 -3.74
N ASN A 146 8.31 -14.68 -4.94
CA ASN A 146 7.43 -13.53 -5.13
C ASN A 146 6.03 -13.79 -4.53
N PHE A 147 5.45 -14.96 -4.76
CA PHE A 147 4.14 -15.29 -4.22
C PHE A 147 4.16 -15.65 -2.73
N THR A 148 5.29 -16.07 -2.16
CA THR A 148 5.42 -16.23 -0.70
C THR A 148 5.35 -14.89 0.02
N TRP A 149 5.90 -13.82 -0.55
CA TRP A 149 5.78 -12.47 0.01
C TRP A 149 4.33 -11.98 0.13
N ARG A 150 3.40 -12.52 -0.65
CA ARG A 150 1.96 -12.20 -0.57
C ARG A 150 1.35 -12.46 0.80
N TYR A 151 1.98 -13.24 1.69
CA TYR A 151 1.51 -13.37 3.07
C TYR A 151 1.48 -12.01 3.81
N GLU A 152 2.40 -11.10 3.52
CA GLU A 152 2.38 -9.74 4.09
C GLU A 152 1.15 -8.95 3.61
N ALA A 153 0.81 -9.07 2.33
CA ALA A 153 -0.41 -8.46 1.79
C ALA A 153 -1.68 -9.06 2.43
N VAL A 154 -1.73 -10.38 2.58
CA VAL A 154 -2.84 -11.10 3.26
C VAL A 154 -2.97 -10.61 4.70
N ALA A 155 -1.87 -10.56 5.46
CA ALA A 155 -1.85 -10.07 6.84
C ALA A 155 -2.37 -8.63 6.91
N THR A 156 -1.96 -7.76 5.99
CA THR A 156 -2.38 -6.36 5.92
C THR A 156 -3.88 -6.22 5.67
N LEU A 157 -4.44 -6.98 4.72
CA LEU A 157 -5.87 -6.96 4.42
C LEU A 157 -6.70 -7.51 5.59
N LEU A 158 -6.27 -8.61 6.22
CA LEU A 158 -6.94 -9.17 7.39
C LEU A 158 -6.81 -8.26 8.62
N TRP A 159 -5.69 -7.57 8.78
CA TRP A 159 -5.53 -6.53 9.79
C TRP A 159 -6.50 -5.36 9.53
N ALA A 160 -6.62 -4.89 8.31
CA ALA A 160 -7.57 -3.83 7.97
C ALA A 160 -9.02 -4.21 8.27
N LEU A 161 -9.35 -5.50 8.20
CA LEU A 161 -10.68 -6.06 8.53
C LEU A 161 -10.87 -6.42 10.03
N ASN A 162 -9.98 -5.99 10.92
CA ASN A 162 -9.99 -6.37 12.35
C ASN A 162 -9.85 -7.88 12.63
N ALA A 163 -9.48 -8.71 11.65
CA ALA A 163 -9.25 -10.13 11.85
C ALA A 163 -7.90 -10.40 12.55
N LEU A 164 -6.94 -9.49 12.41
CA LEU A 164 -5.68 -9.47 13.16
C LEU A 164 -5.65 -8.23 14.08
N PRO A 165 -5.14 -8.36 15.31
CA PRO A 165 -5.10 -7.23 16.26
C PRO A 165 -4.07 -6.17 15.85
N SER A 166 -2.92 -6.57 15.33
CA SER A 166 -1.81 -5.70 14.92
C SER A 166 -1.05 -6.32 13.77
N LEU A 167 -0.30 -5.49 13.04
CA LEU A 167 0.80 -5.92 12.18
C LEU A 167 2.11 -5.87 13.00
N PRO A 168 3.09 -6.75 12.70
CA PRO A 168 4.45 -6.59 13.22
C PRO A 168 5.08 -5.26 12.76
N GLU A 169 6.21 -4.88 13.37
CA GLU A 169 7.00 -3.73 12.91
C GLU A 169 7.46 -3.91 11.46
N ALA A 170 8.01 -2.86 10.87
CA ALA A 170 8.35 -2.86 9.43
C ALA A 170 9.60 -3.70 9.09
N ASP A 171 10.32 -4.18 10.07
CA ASP A 171 11.48 -5.09 9.96
C ASP A 171 11.12 -6.56 10.25
N GLU A 172 9.90 -6.83 10.65
CA GLU A 172 9.44 -8.18 11.00
C GLU A 172 8.38 -8.68 10.01
N VAL A 173 8.58 -9.88 9.47
CA VAL A 173 7.59 -10.57 8.66
C VAL A 173 6.41 -11.05 9.51
N CYS A 174 5.24 -11.19 8.90
CA CYS A 174 4.06 -11.72 9.56
C CYS A 174 4.26 -13.18 10.01
N ASP A 175 3.56 -13.58 11.07
CA ASP A 175 3.51 -14.98 11.49
C ASP A 175 2.64 -15.80 10.52
N VAL A 176 3.29 -16.41 9.54
CA VAL A 176 2.66 -17.21 8.48
C VAL A 176 1.86 -18.38 9.09
N SER A 177 2.36 -19.01 10.15
CA SER A 177 1.67 -20.13 10.80
C SER A 177 0.37 -19.68 11.46
N ALA A 178 0.41 -18.58 12.22
CA ALA A 178 -0.78 -18.00 12.85
C ALA A 178 -1.79 -17.52 11.79
N LEU A 179 -1.28 -16.95 10.69
CA LEU A 179 -2.11 -16.50 9.57
C LEU A 179 -2.81 -17.66 8.86
N ALA A 180 -2.06 -18.73 8.58
CA ALA A 180 -2.60 -19.95 7.99
C ALA A 180 -3.67 -20.59 8.89
N ASP A 181 -3.40 -20.70 10.18
CA ASP A 181 -4.37 -21.22 11.16
C ASP A 181 -5.64 -20.37 11.20
N LEU A 182 -5.52 -19.05 11.17
CA LEU A 182 -6.67 -18.14 11.12
C LEU A 182 -7.53 -18.40 9.88
N VAL A 183 -6.91 -18.48 8.69
CA VAL A 183 -7.62 -18.69 7.42
C VAL A 183 -8.24 -20.08 7.35
N MET A 184 -7.51 -21.11 7.76
CA MET A 184 -7.98 -22.52 7.72
C MET A 184 -9.17 -22.78 8.65
N ASN A 185 -9.26 -22.05 9.78
CA ASN A 185 -10.35 -22.21 10.75
C ASN A 185 -11.48 -21.21 10.55
N MET A 186 -11.42 -20.36 9.51
CA MET A 186 -12.40 -19.32 9.25
C MET A 186 -13.71 -19.88 8.69
N ASP A 187 -14.83 -19.58 9.34
CA ASP A 187 -16.15 -19.71 8.70
C ASP A 187 -16.33 -18.57 7.68
N VAL A 188 -15.91 -18.82 6.45
CA VAL A 188 -15.85 -17.82 5.38
C VAL A 188 -17.21 -17.14 5.16
N SER A 189 -18.31 -17.92 5.21
CA SER A 189 -19.66 -17.35 4.97
C SER A 189 -20.06 -16.38 6.07
N LYS A 190 -19.75 -16.67 7.33
CA LYS A 190 -20.00 -15.73 8.44
C LYS A 190 -19.04 -14.56 8.41
N ALA A 191 -17.77 -14.80 8.09
CA ALA A 191 -16.76 -13.75 8.00
C ALA A 191 -17.11 -12.71 6.92
N LEU A 192 -17.57 -13.13 5.75
CA LEU A 192 -18.04 -12.23 4.69
C LEU A 192 -19.23 -11.36 5.13
N GLN A 193 -20.18 -11.94 5.87
CA GLN A 193 -21.35 -11.19 6.38
C GLN A 193 -20.98 -10.21 7.50
N ALA A 194 -19.96 -10.52 8.28
CA ALA A 194 -19.51 -9.72 9.42
C ALA A 194 -18.34 -8.78 9.07
N ALA A 195 -17.84 -8.83 7.84
CA ALA A 195 -16.66 -8.08 7.43
C ALA A 195 -16.87 -6.57 7.62
N GLN A 196 -16.00 -5.97 8.41
CA GLN A 196 -15.97 -4.54 8.67
C GLN A 196 -14.56 -4.05 8.91
N TYR A 197 -14.28 -2.85 8.48
CA TYR A 197 -12.96 -2.25 8.65
C TYR A 197 -12.73 -1.73 10.07
N ARG A 198 -11.45 -1.66 10.44
CA ARG A 198 -10.98 -0.84 11.56
C ARG A 198 -11.20 0.64 11.25
N ALA A 199 -10.91 1.50 12.20
CA ALA A 199 -11.04 2.93 11.99
C ALA A 199 -10.21 3.40 10.79
N ALA A 200 -10.79 4.29 9.98
CA ALA A 200 -10.17 4.79 8.75
C ALA A 200 -8.79 5.43 8.99
N ASP A 201 -8.66 6.15 10.10
CA ASP A 201 -7.40 6.79 10.48
C ASP A 201 -6.28 5.78 10.78
N GLU A 202 -6.58 4.59 11.32
CA GLU A 202 -5.60 3.53 11.50
C GLU A 202 -5.07 3.02 10.15
N ILE A 203 -5.97 2.78 9.17
CA ILE A 203 -5.61 2.35 7.82
C ILE A 203 -4.75 3.42 7.14
N LEU A 204 -5.17 4.68 7.21
CA LEU A 204 -4.45 5.79 6.60
C LEU A 204 -3.12 6.08 7.29
N ASN A 205 -3.00 5.88 8.61
CA ASN A 205 -1.73 6.00 9.32
C ASN A 205 -0.74 4.92 8.84
N GLN A 206 -1.22 3.69 8.64
CA GLN A 206 -0.40 2.61 8.12
C GLN A 206 0.01 2.87 6.65
N LEU A 207 -0.92 3.38 5.84
CA LEU A 207 -0.62 3.77 4.45
C LEU A 207 0.48 4.85 4.40
N ASP A 208 0.36 5.91 5.20
CA ASP A 208 1.35 6.98 5.25
C ASP A 208 2.71 6.48 5.72
N LEU A 209 2.74 5.59 6.72
CA LEU A 209 3.97 4.96 7.20
C LEU A 209 4.64 4.14 6.09
N MET A 210 3.91 3.22 5.47
CA MET A 210 4.46 2.35 4.41
C MET A 210 4.91 3.18 3.19
N TYR A 211 4.17 4.23 2.82
CA TYR A 211 4.56 5.11 1.73
C TYR A 211 5.92 5.81 2.00
N ARG A 212 6.15 6.29 3.22
CA ARG A 212 7.41 6.95 3.59
C ARG A 212 8.57 5.98 3.69
N LEU A 213 8.32 4.78 4.19
CA LEU A 213 9.34 3.72 4.24
C LEU A 213 9.68 3.20 2.84
N GLN A 214 8.69 3.13 1.92
CA GLN A 214 8.93 2.77 0.52
C GLN A 214 9.83 3.81 -0.17
N TRP A 215 9.57 5.10 0.08
CA TRP A 215 10.47 6.16 -0.39
C TRP A 215 11.90 5.95 0.14
N LEU A 216 12.08 5.65 1.43
CA LEU A 216 13.38 5.38 2.02
C LEU A 216 14.09 4.21 1.32
N VAL A 217 13.38 3.11 1.09
CA VAL A 217 13.90 1.93 0.38
C VAL A 217 14.37 2.32 -1.03
N HIS A 218 13.58 3.09 -1.77
CA HIS A 218 13.95 3.57 -3.10
C HIS A 218 15.15 4.51 -3.06
N ASP A 219 15.20 5.43 -2.11
CA ASP A 219 16.32 6.37 -1.95
C ASP A 219 17.62 5.64 -1.61
N CYS A 220 17.59 4.68 -0.69
CA CYS A 220 18.75 3.84 -0.36
C CYS A 220 19.23 3.06 -1.59
N ASN A 221 18.33 2.41 -2.32
CA ASN A 221 18.67 1.67 -3.55
C ASN A 221 19.26 2.60 -4.63
N HIS A 222 18.71 3.81 -4.78
CA HIS A 222 19.21 4.79 -5.77
C HIS A 222 20.59 5.31 -5.42
N GLN A 223 20.91 5.40 -4.12
CA GLN A 223 22.21 5.86 -3.62
C GLN A 223 23.22 4.73 -3.39
N ASP A 224 22.86 3.47 -3.73
CA ASP A 224 23.67 2.27 -3.47
C ASP A 224 24.05 2.14 -1.96
N GLN A 225 23.06 2.39 -1.10
CA GLN A 225 23.17 2.31 0.37
C GLN A 225 22.29 1.19 0.91
N ASP A 226 22.71 0.62 2.04
CA ASP A 226 21.90 -0.37 2.74
C ASP A 226 20.66 0.27 3.38
N VAL A 227 19.54 -0.43 3.31
CA VAL A 227 18.32 -0.06 4.03
C VAL A 227 18.57 -0.26 5.53
N PRO A 228 18.10 0.64 6.42
CA PRO A 228 18.26 0.47 7.87
C PRO A 228 17.69 -0.86 8.36
N GLU A 229 18.35 -1.48 9.36
CA GLU A 229 17.93 -2.79 9.93
C GLU A 229 16.50 -2.79 10.51
N SER A 230 15.95 -1.62 10.82
CA SER A 230 14.57 -1.44 11.28
C SER A 230 13.53 -1.44 10.16
N VAL A 231 13.92 -1.76 8.91
CA VAL A 231 13.03 -1.74 7.74
C VAL A 231 13.37 -2.92 6.82
N ASP A 232 12.40 -3.79 6.58
CA ASP A 232 12.47 -4.80 5.54
C ASP A 232 11.76 -4.31 4.27
N ALA A 233 12.49 -4.26 3.16
CA ALA A 233 11.99 -3.74 1.89
C ALA A 233 10.81 -4.56 1.34
N GLY A 234 10.82 -5.89 1.50
CA GLY A 234 9.76 -6.78 1.06
C GLY A 234 8.48 -6.59 1.89
N VAL A 235 8.62 -6.47 3.21
CA VAL A 235 7.51 -6.17 4.12
C VAL A 235 6.84 -4.84 3.75
N VAL A 236 7.65 -3.79 3.57
CA VAL A 236 7.14 -2.46 3.22
C VAL A 236 6.42 -2.47 1.89
N GLN A 237 7.02 -3.08 0.87
CA GLN A 237 6.46 -3.15 -0.48
C GLN A 237 5.11 -3.87 -0.50
N GLU A 238 5.02 -5.05 0.11
CA GLU A 238 3.79 -5.86 0.08
C GLU A 238 2.66 -5.23 0.91
N ARG A 239 2.99 -4.64 2.07
CA ARG A 239 2.00 -3.90 2.87
C ARG A 239 1.50 -2.66 2.14
N LEU A 240 2.39 -1.89 1.50
CA LEU A 240 1.99 -0.74 0.69
C LEU A 240 1.13 -1.16 -0.51
N TYR A 241 1.50 -2.26 -1.18
CA TYR A 241 0.73 -2.84 -2.27
C TYR A 241 -0.72 -3.12 -1.86
N ALA A 242 -0.92 -3.83 -0.76
CA ALA A 242 -2.24 -4.14 -0.22
C ALA A 242 -3.03 -2.89 0.18
N LEU A 243 -2.37 -1.91 0.82
CA LEU A 243 -2.99 -0.66 1.25
C LEU A 243 -3.37 0.22 0.06
N ASN A 244 -2.54 0.32 -0.97
CA ASN A 244 -2.85 1.04 -2.20
C ASN A 244 -4.09 0.46 -2.88
N TRP A 245 -4.15 -0.87 -3.02
CA TRP A 245 -5.33 -1.52 -3.57
C TRP A 245 -6.58 -1.26 -2.73
N LEU A 246 -6.47 -1.40 -1.41
CA LEU A 246 -7.58 -1.22 -0.47
C LEU A 246 -8.16 0.19 -0.50
N THR A 247 -7.31 1.20 -0.64
CA THR A 247 -7.68 2.63 -0.65
C THR A 247 -8.01 3.16 -2.04
N GLY A 248 -7.99 2.31 -3.06
CA GLY A 248 -8.39 2.67 -4.42
C GLY A 248 -7.36 3.50 -5.18
N PHE A 249 -6.07 3.38 -4.85
CA PHE A 249 -5.01 4.08 -5.57
C PHE A 249 -5.08 3.78 -7.08
N ASP A 250 -5.11 4.83 -7.90
CA ASP A 250 -5.25 4.80 -9.37
C ASP A 250 -6.47 4.00 -9.90
N VAL A 251 -7.41 3.64 -9.03
CA VAL A 251 -8.57 2.78 -9.38
C VAL A 251 -8.13 1.45 -10.02
N ALA A 252 -6.91 1.02 -9.75
CA ALA A 252 -6.30 -0.15 -10.37
C ALA A 252 -6.86 -1.47 -9.81
N ASP A 253 -6.89 -2.49 -10.65
CA ASP A 253 -7.13 -3.86 -10.20
C ASP A 253 -5.91 -4.40 -9.46
N TRP A 254 -6.07 -5.53 -8.74
CA TRP A 254 -5.00 -6.08 -7.89
C TRP A 254 -3.69 -6.30 -8.65
N ASP A 255 -3.74 -6.94 -9.82
CA ASP A 255 -2.52 -7.27 -10.57
C ASP A 255 -1.83 -6.03 -11.21
N ASP A 256 -2.52 -4.87 -11.26
CA ASP A 256 -2.04 -3.62 -11.86
C ASP A 256 -1.56 -2.59 -10.83
N ILE A 257 -1.65 -2.90 -9.51
CA ILE A 257 -1.27 -1.96 -8.45
C ILE A 257 0.21 -1.59 -8.54
N GLN A 258 0.47 -0.29 -8.40
CA GLN A 258 1.81 0.26 -8.30
C GLN A 258 2.12 0.70 -6.86
N THR A 259 3.39 0.65 -6.50
CA THR A 259 3.90 1.14 -5.21
C THR A 259 4.90 2.28 -5.42
N PRO A 260 4.47 3.41 -6.03
CA PRO A 260 5.36 4.55 -6.24
C PRO A 260 5.71 5.18 -4.90
N ALA A 261 6.92 5.74 -4.80
CA ALA A 261 7.36 6.58 -3.71
C ALA A 261 8.47 7.54 -4.16
#